data_b1a67562ff79110f508c300c2982db91
#
_entry.id   b1a67562ff79110f508c300c2982db91
#
_cell.length_a   1.000
_cell.length_b   1.000
_cell.length_c   1.000
_cell.angle_alpha   90.00
_cell.angle_beta   90.00
_cell.angle_gamma   90.00
#
_symmetry.space_group_name_H-M   'P 1'
#
loop_
_entity.id
_entity.type
_entity.pdbx_description
1 polymer ?
#
loop_
_entity_poly.entity_id
_entity_poly.type
_entity_poly.pdbx_seq_one_letter_code
_entity_poly.pdbx_strand_id
1 'polypeptide(L)'
;MHCALPLSLSLVLAACPGADRATVNEVYYDATGDDSGSEFVELFNPTSHPVLLAGARLEAGDGAGANRWTLRWTAPAGLTLESGARYVIGGALVSPRPDTLIELALQNGPDAVRLVWPDGVTEVVGYGALSSPEYYCGEPAIDVPSGQSLARIPDNAMSGDNSRDFQPRAPGPGSANLLARHVAWIPGSMALLPPQPEPAAQVRLTGRVVNAGTEPVSAGALAIRALLAREAGDEPRADRVVAGGLAPGETLAVEIDALAPEAGVHTWVLTAQLEGEESPPGTRDSLRARTGLGLLELTEIQFHPTHDEGEWIELRNRSREPVALSGWTLRDRSGTRGIARTTLELAPESLAVLVQHRDLMIAAFPVLDTSRVVTLSPWPSLNNSDDSGGIADAVELSDTEALPADHAAYSAAGVPSGVPLDRGSGDKWRAALDPLGTPLASPLKPRSISGSFALLAPRLRAGTASTRVAWALPWSEARIRIDAYDLMGDRVAALLGDTEVAGHGERDLATAALGAGFYVLAFEARPQAGSGSVTATSTLRIEGYAP
;
A
#
# COMPACT_ATOMS: atom_id res chain seq x y z
N MET A 1 53.11 9.64 -51.92
CA MET A 1 51.79 9.57 -51.30
C MET A 1 52.00 9.21 -49.82
N HIS A 2 52.02 10.21 -48.95
CA HIS A 2 52.10 10.00 -47.49
C HIS A 2 50.67 10.05 -46.97
N CYS A 3 50.19 8.93 -46.45
CA CYS A 3 48.92 8.82 -45.79
C CYS A 3 49.13 9.22 -44.31
N ALA A 4 48.67 10.41 -43.94
CA ALA A 4 48.62 10.83 -42.53
C ALA A 4 47.35 10.24 -41.93
N LEU A 5 47.52 9.38 -40.91
CA LEU A 5 46.44 8.92 -40.02
C LEU A 5 46.05 10.10 -39.12
N PRO A 6 44.75 10.37 -38.93
CA PRO A 6 44.36 11.36 -37.94
C PRO A 6 44.56 10.80 -36.55
N LEU A 7 45.33 11.50 -35.70
CA LEU A 7 45.30 11.33 -34.25
C LEU A 7 43.90 11.70 -33.75
N SER A 8 43.11 10.71 -33.41
CA SER A 8 41.91 10.95 -32.61
C SER A 8 42.31 11.28 -31.18
N LEU A 9 42.22 12.55 -30.83
CA LEU A 9 42.33 13.02 -29.45
C LEU A 9 41.06 12.54 -28.74
N SER A 10 41.12 11.39 -28.04
CA SER A 10 40.05 10.98 -27.15
C SER A 10 40.03 11.90 -25.96
N LEU A 11 39.06 12.79 -25.92
CA LEU A 11 38.73 13.58 -24.74
C LEU A 11 38.26 12.60 -23.67
N VAL A 12 39.10 12.25 -22.70
CA VAL A 12 38.69 11.51 -21.53
C VAL A 12 37.94 12.47 -20.63
N LEU A 13 36.62 12.51 -20.74
CA LEU A 13 35.78 13.16 -19.75
C LEU A 13 35.93 12.39 -18.44
N ALA A 14 36.16 13.11 -17.34
CA ALA A 14 36.10 12.54 -16.01
C ALA A 14 34.74 11.85 -15.82
N ALA A 15 34.71 10.57 -15.49
CA ALA A 15 33.47 9.87 -15.23
C ALA A 15 33.01 10.20 -13.80
N CYS A 16 31.78 10.68 -13.69
CA CYS A 16 31.10 10.81 -12.40
C CYS A 16 30.42 9.47 -12.13
N PRO A 17 30.84 8.68 -11.13
CA PRO A 17 30.28 7.36 -10.88
C PRO A 17 28.82 7.45 -10.46
N GLY A 18 28.06 6.38 -10.76
CA GLY A 18 26.71 6.20 -10.26
C GLY A 18 26.70 5.67 -8.81
N ALA A 19 25.54 5.69 -8.18
CA ALA A 19 25.31 5.28 -6.78
C ALA A 19 25.45 3.76 -6.51
N ASP A 20 26.04 2.99 -7.43
CA ASP A 20 26.16 1.52 -7.35
C ASP A 20 27.53 1.05 -6.83
N ARG A 21 28.38 1.97 -6.35
CA ARG A 21 29.76 1.72 -5.91
C ARG A 21 30.09 2.49 -4.64
N ALA A 22 31.19 2.09 -3.97
CA ALA A 22 31.80 2.94 -2.96
C ALA A 22 32.40 4.19 -3.59
N THR A 23 32.35 5.32 -2.88
CA THR A 23 32.72 6.63 -3.35
C THR A 23 33.71 7.31 -2.42
N VAL A 24 34.46 8.29 -2.92
CA VAL A 24 35.23 9.20 -2.06
C VAL A 24 34.26 10.06 -1.26
N ASN A 25 34.37 10.03 0.05
CA ASN A 25 33.44 10.66 0.98
C ASN A 25 34.04 11.88 1.70
N GLU A 26 35.33 11.82 2.06
CA GLU A 26 36.04 12.91 2.73
C GLU A 26 37.50 12.90 2.32
N VAL A 27 38.08 14.11 2.10
CA VAL A 27 39.48 14.29 1.78
C VAL A 27 40.05 15.36 2.71
N TYR A 28 41.05 15.01 3.50
CA TYR A 28 41.78 15.91 4.36
C TYR A 28 43.21 16.06 3.86
N TYR A 29 43.50 17.15 3.17
CA TYR A 29 44.75 17.35 2.44
C TYR A 29 45.60 18.50 2.97
N ASP A 30 45.03 19.41 3.78
CA ASP A 30 45.70 20.58 4.33
C ASP A 30 45.53 20.61 5.87
N ALA A 31 46.36 19.86 6.57
CA ALA A 31 46.34 19.82 8.02
C ALA A 31 46.94 21.10 8.63
N THR A 32 46.56 21.45 9.85
CA THR A 32 47.11 22.60 10.55
C THR A 32 48.59 22.38 10.91
N GLY A 33 49.48 23.09 10.27
CA GLY A 33 50.92 23.01 10.49
C GLY A 33 51.65 22.09 9.52
N ASP A 34 52.27 20.99 10.02
CA ASP A 34 52.89 19.97 9.18
C ASP A 34 51.86 18.91 8.80
N ASP A 35 51.62 18.75 7.50
CA ASP A 35 50.62 17.80 6.97
C ASP A 35 51.06 16.31 7.10
N SER A 36 52.36 16.11 7.29
CA SER A 36 52.95 14.77 7.31
C SER A 36 52.29 13.84 8.32
N GLY A 37 51.69 12.78 7.86
CA GLY A 37 51.01 11.77 8.69
C GLY A 37 49.61 12.18 9.14
N SER A 38 49.11 13.39 8.80
CA SER A 38 47.79 13.88 9.21
C SER A 38 46.70 13.75 8.13
N GLU A 39 47.11 13.53 6.88
CA GLU A 39 46.21 13.45 5.73
C GLU A 39 45.40 12.15 5.70
N PHE A 40 44.17 12.22 5.20
CA PHE A 40 43.39 11.03 4.92
C PHE A 40 42.40 11.19 3.74
N VAL A 41 42.03 10.06 3.15
CA VAL A 41 40.91 9.92 2.25
C VAL A 41 39.98 8.85 2.82
N GLU A 42 38.71 9.18 2.95
CA GLU A 42 37.66 8.25 3.36
C GLU A 42 36.85 7.80 2.15
N LEU A 43 36.60 6.47 2.07
CA LEU A 43 35.65 5.86 1.15
C LEU A 43 34.37 5.50 1.91
N PHE A 44 33.22 5.63 1.27
CA PHE A 44 31.91 5.27 1.81
C PHE A 44 31.16 4.34 0.85
N ASN A 45 30.50 3.31 1.36
CA ASN A 45 29.62 2.45 0.57
C ASN A 45 28.14 2.91 0.73
N PRO A 46 27.57 3.65 -0.21
CA PRO A 46 26.17 4.09 -0.16
C PRO A 46 25.18 3.00 -0.58
N THR A 47 25.66 1.85 -1.08
CA THR A 47 24.78 0.81 -1.63
C THR A 47 24.14 -0.04 -0.51
N SER A 48 23.06 -0.74 -0.83
CA SER A 48 22.37 -1.65 0.11
C SER A 48 23.06 -3.03 0.26
N HIS A 49 24.24 -3.22 -0.36
CA HIS A 49 24.96 -4.49 -0.35
C HIS A 49 26.48 -4.28 -0.20
N PRO A 50 27.23 -5.28 0.23
CA PRO A 50 28.68 -5.19 0.30
C PRO A 50 29.31 -4.93 -1.07
N VAL A 51 30.31 -4.03 -1.13
CA VAL A 51 31.06 -3.68 -2.34
C VAL A 51 32.49 -4.21 -2.24
N LEU A 52 32.92 -4.98 -3.24
CA LEU A 52 34.28 -5.48 -3.34
C LEU A 52 35.22 -4.37 -3.84
N LEU A 53 36.11 -3.87 -2.98
CA LEU A 53 37.12 -2.86 -3.32
C LEU A 53 38.38 -3.42 -3.95
N ALA A 54 38.63 -4.75 -3.88
CA ALA A 54 39.85 -5.39 -4.30
C ALA A 54 40.35 -4.88 -5.66
N GLY A 55 41.59 -4.37 -5.71
CA GLY A 55 42.22 -3.84 -6.91
C GLY A 55 41.83 -2.41 -7.29
N ALA A 56 40.91 -1.79 -6.56
CA ALA A 56 40.68 -0.34 -6.71
C ALA A 56 41.92 0.45 -6.31
N ARG A 57 42.15 1.58 -6.98
CA ARG A 57 43.34 2.42 -6.75
C ARG A 57 42.96 3.83 -6.38
N LEU A 58 43.57 4.38 -5.35
CA LEU A 58 43.51 5.77 -5.00
C LEU A 58 44.75 6.48 -5.60
N GLU A 59 44.50 7.51 -6.39
CA GLU A 59 45.56 8.29 -7.05
C GLU A 59 45.36 9.79 -6.72
N ALA A 60 46.44 10.49 -6.48
CA ALA A 60 46.46 11.95 -6.32
C ALA A 60 46.87 12.62 -7.64
N GLY A 61 46.19 13.69 -8.00
CA GLY A 61 46.46 14.50 -9.16
C GLY A 61 47.50 15.58 -8.87
N ASP A 62 48.00 16.27 -9.91
CA ASP A 62 48.80 17.47 -9.82
C ASP A 62 48.16 18.52 -10.74
N GLY A 63 47.33 19.38 -10.15
CA GLY A 63 46.51 20.37 -10.85
C GLY A 63 47.30 21.41 -11.60
N ALA A 64 48.64 21.51 -11.37
CA ALA A 64 49.53 22.41 -12.10
C ALA A 64 49.81 21.94 -13.53
N GLY A 65 49.43 20.73 -13.92
CA GLY A 65 49.63 20.17 -15.25
C GLY A 65 48.55 19.18 -15.66
N ALA A 66 48.47 18.85 -16.95
CA ALA A 66 47.50 17.90 -17.44
C ALA A 66 47.99 16.45 -17.28
N ASN A 67 47.05 15.53 -16.96
CA ASN A 67 47.26 14.09 -16.90
C ASN A 67 48.39 13.61 -15.98
N ARG A 68 48.53 14.27 -14.84
CA ARG A 68 49.55 13.95 -13.82
C ARG A 68 48.92 13.28 -12.63
N TRP A 69 48.90 11.96 -12.60
CA TRP A 69 48.34 11.16 -11.53
C TRP A 69 49.40 10.29 -10.88
N THR A 70 49.43 10.27 -9.55
CA THR A 70 50.35 9.49 -8.76
C THR A 70 49.57 8.47 -7.92
N LEU A 71 49.89 7.17 -8.06
CA LEU A 71 49.29 6.11 -7.25
C LEU A 71 49.68 6.30 -5.78
N ARG A 72 48.66 6.35 -4.92
CA ARG A 72 48.85 6.45 -3.45
C ARG A 72 48.53 5.15 -2.74
N TRP A 73 47.49 4.44 -3.16
CA TRP A 73 47.07 3.20 -2.55
C TRP A 73 46.42 2.28 -3.56
N THR A 74 46.52 0.96 -3.28
CA THR A 74 45.81 -0.08 -4.00
C THR A 74 45.11 -0.97 -3.00
N ALA A 75 43.80 -1.17 -3.17
CA ALA A 75 42.98 -2.01 -2.32
C ALA A 75 43.49 -3.46 -2.34
N PRO A 76 43.77 -4.09 -1.17
CA PRO A 76 44.24 -5.44 -1.10
C PRO A 76 43.19 -6.44 -1.60
N ALA A 77 43.65 -7.62 -2.02
CA ALA A 77 42.79 -8.69 -2.46
C ALA A 77 41.79 -9.07 -1.35
N GLY A 78 40.51 -9.20 -1.72
CA GLY A 78 39.42 -9.59 -0.81
C GLY A 78 38.89 -8.46 0.07
N LEU A 79 39.41 -7.24 -0.03
CA LEU A 79 38.84 -6.12 0.72
C LEU A 79 37.38 -5.84 0.25
N THR A 80 36.46 -5.97 1.18
CA THR A 80 35.02 -5.69 0.97
C THR A 80 34.58 -4.64 1.96
N LEU A 81 33.78 -3.69 1.50
CA LEU A 81 33.19 -2.62 2.31
C LEU A 81 31.68 -2.90 2.45
N GLU A 82 31.23 -3.16 3.67
CA GLU A 82 29.83 -3.44 3.97
C GLU A 82 28.92 -2.26 3.64
N SER A 83 27.63 -2.52 3.47
CA SER A 83 26.61 -1.47 3.24
C SER A 83 26.65 -0.41 4.34
N GLY A 84 26.73 0.87 3.98
CA GLY A 84 26.80 2.00 4.91
C GLY A 84 28.12 2.13 5.68
N ALA A 85 29.12 1.28 5.41
CA ALA A 85 30.42 1.33 6.06
C ALA A 85 31.35 2.36 5.40
N ARG A 86 32.37 2.78 6.17
CA ARG A 86 33.44 3.68 5.77
C ARG A 86 34.77 2.97 5.84
N TYR A 87 35.71 3.42 5.02
CA TYR A 87 37.09 2.92 4.99
C TYR A 87 38.05 4.09 4.88
N VAL A 88 38.83 4.29 5.93
CA VAL A 88 39.78 5.41 6.03
C VAL A 88 41.17 4.98 5.64
N ILE A 89 41.79 5.68 4.69
CA ILE A 89 43.13 5.55 4.22
C ILE A 89 43.90 6.79 4.64
N GLY A 90 44.93 6.71 5.48
CA GLY A 90 45.57 7.91 5.98
C GLY A 90 46.83 7.67 6.79
N GLY A 91 47.42 8.78 7.22
CA GLY A 91 48.67 8.79 7.95
C GLY A 91 48.57 8.37 9.42
N ALA A 92 49.72 8.29 10.09
CA ALA A 92 49.82 7.77 11.46
C ALA A 92 49.26 8.72 12.53
N LEU A 93 49.06 9.99 12.22
CA LEU A 93 48.52 11.00 13.13
C LEU A 93 47.00 11.18 13.02
N VAL A 94 46.35 10.52 12.05
CA VAL A 94 44.88 10.54 11.89
C VAL A 94 44.22 9.78 13.06
N SER A 95 43.21 10.41 13.66
CA SER A 95 42.45 9.87 14.78
C SER A 95 40.93 10.00 14.54
N PRO A 96 40.12 8.91 14.67
CA PRO A 96 40.53 7.53 15.00
C PRO A 96 41.51 6.94 13.97
N ARG A 97 42.23 5.88 14.38
CA ARG A 97 43.25 5.21 13.54
C ARG A 97 42.64 4.75 12.20
N PRO A 98 43.28 5.10 11.07
CA PRO A 98 42.84 4.64 9.75
C PRO A 98 42.84 3.10 9.60
N ASP A 99 41.95 2.61 8.72
CA ASP A 99 41.93 1.18 8.33
C ASP A 99 43.20 0.77 7.56
N THR A 100 43.72 1.69 6.76
CA THR A 100 45.03 1.58 6.12
C THR A 100 45.94 2.72 6.54
N LEU A 101 47.09 2.40 7.13
CA LEU A 101 48.13 3.38 7.47
C LEU A 101 49.09 3.57 6.29
N ILE A 102 49.08 4.75 5.69
CA ILE A 102 49.98 5.14 4.60
C ILE A 102 50.09 6.67 4.54
N GLU A 103 51.29 7.14 4.19
CA GLU A 103 51.49 8.55 3.87
C GLU A 103 50.95 8.85 2.48
N LEU A 104 49.94 9.71 2.40
CA LEU A 104 49.27 10.03 1.15
C LEU A 104 50.01 11.10 0.34
N ALA A 105 50.67 12.06 0.99
CA ALA A 105 51.34 13.19 0.40
C ALA A 105 50.48 13.90 -0.66
N LEU A 106 49.29 14.33 -0.23
CA LEU A 106 48.40 15.15 -1.02
C LEU A 106 48.92 16.57 -1.12
N GLN A 107 48.50 17.31 -2.14
CA GLN A 107 48.90 18.73 -2.26
C GLN A 107 47.78 19.63 -1.72
N ASN A 108 48.17 20.77 -1.18
CA ASN A 108 47.26 21.72 -0.53
C ASN A 108 46.42 22.56 -1.54
N GLY A 109 46.29 22.08 -2.78
CA GLY A 109 45.45 22.64 -3.85
C GLY A 109 46.10 23.75 -4.70
N PRO A 110 45.57 24.05 -5.89
CA PRO A 110 44.45 23.31 -6.52
C PRO A 110 44.87 21.91 -7.01
N ASP A 111 44.12 20.89 -6.64
CA ASP A 111 44.49 19.50 -6.92
C ASP A 111 43.29 18.54 -6.95
N ALA A 112 43.53 17.22 -7.11
CA ALA A 112 42.47 16.24 -7.16
C ALA A 112 42.89 14.91 -6.56
N VAL A 113 41.91 14.14 -6.07
CA VAL A 113 42.04 12.71 -5.82
C VAL A 113 41.10 11.95 -6.75
N ARG A 114 41.46 10.72 -7.11
CA ARG A 114 40.56 9.83 -7.85
C ARG A 114 40.60 8.39 -7.34
N LEU A 115 39.44 7.76 -7.35
CA LEU A 115 39.28 6.34 -7.13
C LEU A 115 39.10 5.64 -8.49
N VAL A 116 40.02 4.77 -8.85
CA VAL A 116 40.01 4.04 -10.12
C VAL A 116 39.65 2.58 -9.84
N TRP A 117 38.56 2.12 -10.39
CA TRP A 117 38.08 0.74 -10.26
C TRP A 117 38.79 -0.20 -11.24
N PRO A 118 38.84 -1.52 -10.95
CA PRO A 118 39.49 -2.49 -11.84
C PRO A 118 38.93 -2.56 -13.25
N ASP A 119 37.67 -2.22 -13.45
CA ASP A 119 36.99 -2.15 -14.75
C ASP A 119 37.24 -0.85 -15.50
N GLY A 120 38.08 0.06 -14.95
CA GLY A 120 38.46 1.32 -15.55
C GLY A 120 37.50 2.49 -15.26
N VAL A 121 36.39 2.26 -14.56
CA VAL A 121 35.54 3.35 -14.07
C VAL A 121 36.33 4.18 -13.05
N THR A 122 36.15 5.51 -13.09
CA THR A 122 36.92 6.43 -12.26
C THR A 122 35.98 7.45 -11.63
N GLU A 123 36.13 7.70 -10.33
CA GLU A 123 35.57 8.83 -9.62
C GLU A 123 36.65 9.86 -9.38
N VAL A 124 36.37 11.13 -9.68
CA VAL A 124 37.34 12.22 -9.50
C VAL A 124 36.75 13.30 -8.59
N VAL A 125 37.51 13.71 -7.60
CA VAL A 125 37.19 14.82 -6.69
C VAL A 125 38.27 15.85 -6.81
N GLY A 126 37.98 16.93 -7.53
CA GLY A 126 38.86 18.06 -7.72
C GLY A 126 38.49 19.26 -6.87
N TYR A 127 39.48 19.96 -6.38
CA TYR A 127 39.31 21.13 -5.51
C TYR A 127 40.25 22.29 -5.88
N GLY A 128 39.79 23.50 -5.57
CA GLY A 128 40.51 24.70 -5.89
C GLY A 128 40.38 25.17 -7.37
N ALA A 129 41.20 26.09 -7.81
CA ALA A 129 41.10 26.69 -9.11
C ALA A 129 41.71 25.81 -10.23
N LEU A 130 41.09 24.67 -10.51
CA LEU A 130 41.50 23.74 -11.57
C LEU A 130 41.03 24.22 -12.95
N SER A 131 41.89 24.10 -13.95
CA SER A 131 41.61 24.48 -15.33
C SER A 131 41.40 23.26 -16.27
N SER A 132 41.91 22.09 -15.89
CA SER A 132 41.81 20.89 -16.71
C SER A 132 40.61 20.00 -16.28
N PRO A 133 39.63 19.75 -17.18
CA PRO A 133 38.39 19.04 -16.85
C PRO A 133 38.56 17.56 -16.49
N GLU A 134 39.76 17.01 -16.61
CA GLU A 134 40.10 15.66 -16.17
C GLU A 134 40.23 15.50 -14.65
N TYR A 135 40.38 16.63 -13.93
CA TYR A 135 40.60 16.67 -12.50
C TYR A 135 39.33 16.89 -11.66
N TYR A 136 38.16 17.10 -12.26
CA TYR A 136 36.91 17.31 -11.51
C TYR A 136 35.69 16.81 -12.27
N CYS A 137 34.60 16.63 -11.52
CA CYS A 137 33.30 16.32 -12.04
C CYS A 137 32.40 17.57 -11.94
N GLY A 138 31.76 17.96 -13.04
CA GLY A 138 30.99 19.23 -13.10
C GLY A 138 31.89 20.45 -12.96
N GLU A 139 31.87 21.11 -11.81
CA GLU A 139 32.76 22.14 -11.38
C GLU A 139 33.63 21.67 -10.21
N PRO A 140 34.88 22.15 -10.05
CA PRO A 140 35.72 21.77 -8.93
C PRO A 140 35.12 22.24 -7.59
N ALA A 141 35.34 21.46 -6.54
CA ALA A 141 34.97 21.87 -5.20
C ALA A 141 35.80 23.08 -4.72
N ILE A 142 35.30 23.75 -3.70
CA ILE A 142 36.04 24.85 -3.06
C ILE A 142 37.35 24.34 -2.47
N ASP A 143 38.40 25.13 -2.54
CA ASP A 143 39.61 24.90 -1.77
C ASP A 143 39.35 25.21 -0.28
N VAL A 144 39.59 24.24 0.60
CA VAL A 144 39.23 24.38 2.02
C VAL A 144 40.37 25.05 2.81
N PRO A 145 40.04 25.84 3.84
CA PRO A 145 41.07 26.40 4.74
C PRO A 145 41.85 25.27 5.45
N SER A 146 43.14 25.57 5.75
CA SER A 146 43.96 24.65 6.56
C SER A 146 43.26 24.23 7.86
N GLY A 147 43.30 22.96 8.16
CA GLY A 147 42.63 22.35 9.31
C GLY A 147 41.17 21.95 9.05
N GLN A 148 40.64 22.13 7.84
CA GLN A 148 39.36 21.64 7.41
C GLN A 148 39.51 20.55 6.36
N SER A 149 38.59 19.58 6.35
CA SER A 149 38.45 18.59 5.30
C SER A 149 37.46 19.03 4.25
N LEU A 150 37.59 18.48 3.07
CA LEU A 150 36.63 18.57 2.00
C LEU A 150 35.74 17.32 2.07
N ALA A 151 34.49 17.43 2.49
CA ALA A 151 33.59 16.31 2.75
C ALA A 151 32.35 16.35 1.89
N ARG A 152 31.92 15.20 1.44
CA ARG A 152 30.64 14.98 0.76
C ARG A 152 29.50 15.12 1.79
N ILE A 153 28.65 16.11 1.67
CA ILE A 153 27.60 16.41 2.65
C ILE A 153 26.22 16.54 1.98
N PRO A 154 25.24 15.68 2.37
CA PRO A 154 25.41 14.53 3.26
C PRO A 154 26.24 13.42 2.60
N ASP A 155 26.61 12.42 3.37
CA ASP A 155 27.14 11.17 2.78
C ASP A 155 26.32 10.79 1.54
N ASN A 156 27.00 10.38 0.45
CA ASN A 156 26.33 10.02 -0.80
C ASN A 156 25.63 11.18 -1.57
N ALA A 157 25.94 12.44 -1.31
CA ALA A 157 25.57 13.51 -2.21
C ALA A 157 26.25 13.28 -3.58
N MET A 158 25.47 13.05 -4.64
CA MET A 158 25.97 12.65 -5.97
C MET A 158 25.22 13.40 -7.07
N SER A 159 25.41 14.72 -7.11
CA SER A 159 24.82 15.56 -8.15
C SER A 159 25.55 15.47 -9.49
N GLY A 160 26.74 14.88 -9.49
CA GLY A 160 27.67 14.89 -10.62
C GLY A 160 28.47 16.19 -10.73
N ASP A 161 28.59 16.94 -9.63
CA ASP A 161 29.28 18.24 -9.58
C ASP A 161 30.00 18.35 -8.23
N ASN A 162 31.36 18.38 -8.26
CA ASN A 162 32.13 18.41 -7.03
C ASN A 162 31.84 19.66 -6.19
N SER A 163 31.54 20.79 -6.82
CA SER A 163 31.23 22.04 -6.10
C SER A 163 29.94 21.97 -5.28
N ARG A 164 29.02 21.11 -5.67
CA ARG A 164 27.74 20.89 -4.99
C ARG A 164 27.81 19.76 -3.96
N ASP A 165 28.57 18.72 -4.28
CA ASP A 165 28.63 17.51 -3.48
C ASP A 165 29.55 17.67 -2.26
N PHE A 166 30.60 18.49 -2.38
CA PHE A 166 31.65 18.62 -1.36
C PHE A 166 31.65 20.00 -0.70
N GLN A 167 31.76 20.00 0.61
CA GLN A 167 31.77 21.23 1.43
C GLN A 167 32.87 21.17 2.51
N PRO A 168 33.39 22.32 2.97
CA PRO A 168 34.31 22.39 4.09
C PRO A 168 33.68 21.92 5.40
N ARG A 169 34.39 21.12 6.19
CA ARG A 169 34.03 20.78 7.56
C ARG A 169 35.22 20.48 8.45
N ALA A 170 34.98 20.34 9.76
CA ALA A 170 35.99 19.76 10.65
C ALA A 170 36.24 18.30 10.25
N PRO A 171 37.52 17.85 10.16
CA PRO A 171 37.85 16.48 9.81
C PRO A 171 37.16 15.46 10.73
N GLY A 172 36.51 14.46 10.11
CA GLY A 172 35.69 13.48 10.84
C GLY A 172 35.91 12.03 10.36
N PRO A 173 37.15 11.52 10.29
CA PRO A 173 37.40 10.21 9.73
C PRO A 173 36.63 9.09 10.46
N GLY A 174 35.94 8.26 9.70
CA GLY A 174 35.05 7.19 10.21
C GLY A 174 33.67 7.65 10.67
N SER A 175 33.39 8.96 10.60
CA SER A 175 32.11 9.55 11.05
C SER A 175 31.21 9.92 9.87
N ALA A 176 29.89 9.96 10.10
CA ALA A 176 28.96 10.40 9.06
C ALA A 176 29.08 11.91 8.76
N ASN A 177 29.04 12.25 7.48
CA ASN A 177 29.00 13.62 7.00
C ASN A 177 27.54 14.09 6.96
N LEU A 178 27.04 14.62 8.07
CA LEU A 178 25.66 15.07 8.23
C LEU A 178 25.53 16.56 7.92
N LEU A 179 24.41 16.93 7.33
CA LEU A 179 24.00 18.34 7.23
C LEU A 179 23.76 18.92 8.64
N ALA A 180 24.01 20.20 8.80
CA ALA A 180 23.68 20.90 10.06
C ALA A 180 22.18 20.83 10.34
N ARG A 181 21.37 21.17 9.33
CA ARG A 181 19.89 21.13 9.39
C ARG A 181 19.37 20.20 8.32
N HIS A 182 18.84 19.07 8.75
CA HIS A 182 18.30 18.05 7.83
C HIS A 182 17.23 17.23 8.51
N VAL A 183 16.14 16.99 7.81
CA VAL A 183 15.11 16.03 8.21
C VAL A 183 14.97 14.96 7.14
N ALA A 184 14.73 13.73 7.58
CA ALA A 184 14.51 12.61 6.68
C ALA A 184 13.25 11.85 7.10
N TRP A 185 12.55 11.27 6.12
CA TRP A 185 11.48 10.31 6.39
C TRP A 185 12.10 8.97 6.78
N ILE A 186 11.46 8.30 7.74
CA ILE A 186 11.80 6.90 8.04
C ILE A 186 11.12 6.03 6.97
N PRO A 187 11.89 5.32 6.13
CA PRO A 187 11.36 4.52 5.03
C PRO A 187 10.32 3.51 5.52
N GLY A 188 9.21 3.35 4.78
CA GLY A 188 8.13 2.42 5.10
C GLY A 188 7.26 2.84 6.28
N SER A 189 7.44 4.04 6.83
CA SER A 189 6.59 4.57 7.91
C SER A 189 5.31 5.23 7.41
N MET A 190 5.22 5.52 6.11
CA MET A 190 4.06 6.17 5.51
C MET A 190 2.87 5.22 5.42
N ALA A 191 1.69 5.69 5.84
CA ALA A 191 0.43 4.96 5.72
C ALA A 191 -0.72 5.90 5.36
N LEU A 192 -1.77 5.33 4.76
CA LEU A 192 -3.02 6.00 4.43
C LEU A 192 -4.17 5.38 5.23
N LEU A 193 -4.99 6.20 5.87
CA LEU A 193 -6.12 5.77 6.70
C LEU A 193 -7.43 6.47 6.23
N PRO A 194 -8.46 5.71 5.83
CA PRO A 194 -8.45 4.26 5.62
C PRO A 194 -7.53 3.87 4.46
N PRO A 195 -7.03 2.62 4.40
CA PRO A 195 -6.05 2.20 3.38
C PRO A 195 -6.63 2.17 1.96
N GLN A 196 -7.93 2.07 1.84
CA GLN A 196 -8.68 2.12 0.58
C GLN A 196 -9.88 3.07 0.76
N PRO A 197 -9.68 4.39 0.62
CA PRO A 197 -10.75 5.35 0.79
C PRO A 197 -11.68 5.41 -0.43
N GLU A 198 -12.93 5.80 -0.22
CA GLU A 198 -13.82 6.22 -1.29
C GLU A 198 -13.37 7.56 -1.90
N PRO A 199 -13.70 7.86 -3.17
CA PRO A 199 -13.44 9.16 -3.79
C PRO A 199 -14.02 10.31 -2.96
N ALA A 200 -13.23 11.37 -2.80
CA ALA A 200 -13.55 12.56 -1.99
C ALA A 200 -13.78 12.31 -0.50
N ALA A 201 -13.51 11.11 0.01
CA ALA A 201 -13.54 10.83 1.45
C ALA A 201 -12.40 11.57 2.17
N GLN A 202 -12.60 11.87 3.45
CA GLN A 202 -11.52 12.32 4.33
C GLN A 202 -10.53 11.17 4.54
N VAL A 203 -9.25 11.47 4.34
CA VAL A 203 -8.15 10.54 4.56
C VAL A 203 -7.12 11.17 5.48
N ARG A 204 -6.39 10.31 6.19
CA ARG A 204 -5.25 10.70 7.00
C ARG A 204 -4.01 10.01 6.48
N LEU A 205 -3.01 10.79 6.09
CA LEU A 205 -1.67 10.31 5.82
C LEU A 205 -0.88 10.39 7.11
N THR A 206 -0.18 9.32 7.44
CA THR A 206 0.73 9.25 8.59
C THR A 206 2.12 8.90 8.12
N GLY A 207 3.12 9.28 8.90
CA GLY A 207 4.51 8.94 8.64
C GLY A 207 5.39 9.33 9.81
N ARG A 208 6.68 9.04 9.73
CA ARG A 208 7.65 9.41 10.76
C ARG A 208 8.83 10.12 10.13
N VAL A 209 9.18 11.29 10.65
CA VAL A 209 10.38 12.04 10.29
C VAL A 209 11.39 11.99 11.42
N VAL A 210 12.65 12.01 11.09
CA VAL A 210 13.78 12.11 12.03
C VAL A 210 14.57 13.37 11.73
N ASN A 211 15.04 14.09 12.76
CA ASN A 211 16.08 15.08 12.58
C ASN A 211 17.41 14.36 12.33
N ALA A 212 17.80 14.26 11.07
CA ALA A 212 19.04 13.62 10.62
C ALA A 212 20.21 14.63 10.54
N GLY A 213 19.97 15.88 10.96
CA GLY A 213 20.98 16.93 11.06
C GLY A 213 21.70 16.92 12.40
N THR A 214 22.71 17.79 12.52
CA THR A 214 23.50 17.98 13.75
C THR A 214 22.96 19.10 14.64
N GLU A 215 22.06 19.95 14.11
CA GLU A 215 21.43 21.05 14.85
C GLU A 215 19.95 20.75 15.16
N PRO A 216 19.42 21.31 16.25
CA PRO A 216 17.99 21.22 16.55
C PRO A 216 17.14 21.93 15.49
N VAL A 217 16.03 21.32 15.08
CA VAL A 217 14.99 21.98 14.31
C VAL A 217 14.13 22.81 15.25
N SER A 218 14.03 24.11 14.98
CA SER A 218 13.23 25.03 15.79
C SER A 218 11.73 24.76 15.66
N ALA A 219 10.96 25.07 16.70
CA ALA A 219 9.50 25.03 16.65
C ALA A 219 8.95 25.90 15.50
N GLY A 220 8.05 25.36 14.70
CA GLY A 220 7.45 26.03 13.55
C GLY A 220 8.32 26.08 12.28
N ALA A 221 9.56 25.58 12.30
CA ALA A 221 10.45 25.61 11.15
C ALA A 221 10.25 24.44 10.17
N LEU A 222 9.54 23.38 10.56
CA LEU A 222 9.29 22.20 9.73
C LEU A 222 7.90 22.27 9.09
N ALA A 223 7.84 22.31 7.77
CA ALA A 223 6.62 22.20 6.99
C ALA A 223 6.51 20.81 6.38
N ILE A 224 5.32 20.19 6.50
CA ILE A 224 4.96 18.92 5.88
C ILE A 224 3.91 19.19 4.82
N ARG A 225 4.07 18.61 3.63
CA ARG A 225 3.08 18.66 2.55
C ARG A 225 2.68 17.28 2.12
N ALA A 226 1.38 17.10 1.89
CA ALA A 226 0.82 15.95 1.20
C ALA A 226 0.52 16.33 -0.25
N LEU A 227 1.03 15.53 -1.17
CA LEU A 227 0.95 15.75 -2.62
C LEU A 227 0.48 14.47 -3.29
N LEU A 228 -0.06 14.56 -4.51
CA LEU A 228 -0.22 13.44 -5.44
C LEU A 228 0.78 13.59 -6.58
N ALA A 229 1.55 12.54 -6.83
CA ALA A 229 2.44 12.51 -7.99
C ALA A 229 1.62 12.47 -9.29
N ARG A 230 1.92 13.36 -10.23
CA ARG A 230 1.30 13.45 -11.56
C ARG A 230 2.40 13.58 -12.63
N GLU A 231 2.10 13.23 -13.86
CA GLU A 231 3.05 13.40 -14.98
C GLU A 231 3.47 14.87 -15.20
N ALA A 232 2.57 15.80 -14.96
CA ALA A 232 2.81 17.24 -15.10
C ALA A 232 3.47 17.90 -13.88
N GLY A 233 3.78 17.13 -12.83
CA GLY A 233 4.31 17.59 -11.55
C GLY A 233 3.37 17.31 -10.40
N ASP A 234 3.87 17.40 -9.17
CA ASP A 234 3.11 17.04 -7.98
C ASP A 234 1.93 17.99 -7.72
N GLU A 235 0.76 17.43 -7.46
CA GLU A 235 -0.48 18.13 -7.13
C GLU A 235 -0.59 18.31 -5.61
N PRO A 236 -0.62 19.54 -5.07
CA PRO A 236 -0.80 19.78 -3.64
C PRO A 236 -2.18 19.32 -3.14
N ARG A 237 -2.21 18.65 -1.97
CA ARG A 237 -3.44 18.18 -1.32
C ARG A 237 -3.65 18.76 0.06
N ALA A 238 -2.58 18.91 0.84
CA ALA A 238 -2.63 19.50 2.17
C ALA A 238 -1.23 20.00 2.60
N ASP A 239 -1.22 20.99 3.49
CA ASP A 239 -0.03 21.55 4.13
C ASP A 239 -0.21 21.57 5.65
N ARG A 240 0.88 21.32 6.39
CA ARG A 240 0.92 21.40 7.85
C ARG A 240 2.28 21.91 8.31
N VAL A 241 2.27 22.89 9.22
CA VAL A 241 3.48 23.31 9.95
C VAL A 241 3.53 22.56 11.29
N VAL A 242 4.69 22.00 11.61
CA VAL A 242 4.93 21.29 12.87
C VAL A 242 5.21 22.32 13.97
N ALA A 243 4.38 22.34 14.99
CA ALA A 243 4.46 23.34 16.06
C ALA A 243 5.63 23.11 17.03
N GLY A 244 6.10 21.87 17.20
CA GLY A 244 7.20 21.50 18.08
C GLY A 244 8.57 21.59 17.42
N GLY A 245 9.63 21.70 18.24
CA GLY A 245 11.01 21.51 17.79
C GLY A 245 11.37 20.03 17.74
N LEU A 246 12.53 19.70 17.16
CA LEU A 246 13.02 18.34 17.02
C LEU A 246 14.54 18.32 17.25
N ALA A 247 14.99 17.66 18.33
CA ALA A 247 16.42 17.53 18.63
C ALA A 247 17.13 16.61 17.62
N PRO A 248 18.45 16.72 17.42
CA PRO A 248 19.20 15.78 16.61
C PRO A 248 18.94 14.32 17.00
N GLY A 249 18.65 13.47 16.00
CA GLY A 249 18.31 12.06 16.18
C GLY A 249 16.90 11.80 16.72
N GLU A 250 16.15 12.81 17.11
CA GLU A 250 14.77 12.66 17.56
C GLU A 250 13.83 12.38 16.39
N THR A 251 12.82 11.53 16.67
CA THR A 251 11.81 11.12 15.68
C THR A 251 10.44 11.70 16.07
N LEU A 252 9.73 12.23 15.08
CA LEU A 252 8.38 12.75 15.19
C LEU A 252 7.40 11.95 14.35
N ALA A 253 6.28 11.53 14.93
CA ALA A 253 5.13 11.04 14.19
C ALA A 253 4.36 12.22 13.58
N VAL A 254 4.08 12.14 12.29
CA VAL A 254 3.37 13.17 11.52
C VAL A 254 2.05 12.60 11.05
N GLU A 255 1.00 13.42 11.15
CA GLU A 255 -0.32 13.15 10.60
C GLU A 255 -0.78 14.35 9.78
N ILE A 256 -1.36 14.12 8.61
CA ILE A 256 -1.91 15.19 7.77
C ILE A 256 -3.21 14.70 7.11
N ASP A 257 -4.28 15.46 7.32
CA ASP A 257 -5.60 15.14 6.76
C ASP A 257 -5.73 15.76 5.36
N ALA A 258 -6.32 15.00 4.44
CA ALA A 258 -6.54 15.41 3.06
C ALA A 258 -7.86 14.82 2.53
N LEU A 259 -8.24 15.16 1.30
CA LEU A 259 -9.33 14.50 0.57
C LEU A 259 -8.75 13.47 -0.40
N ALA A 260 -9.35 12.28 -0.41
CA ALA A 260 -9.02 11.24 -1.38
C ALA A 260 -9.27 11.75 -2.82
N PRO A 261 -8.42 11.37 -3.78
CA PRO A 261 -8.60 11.71 -5.19
C PRO A 261 -9.76 10.92 -5.83
N GLU A 262 -9.94 11.08 -7.13
CA GLU A 262 -10.81 10.25 -7.95
C GLU A 262 -10.46 8.76 -7.85
N ALA A 263 -11.42 7.87 -8.21
CA ALA A 263 -11.18 6.43 -8.20
C ALA A 263 -10.00 6.04 -9.10
N GLY A 264 -9.12 5.18 -8.58
CA GLY A 264 -7.91 4.73 -9.29
C GLY A 264 -6.74 4.48 -8.35
N VAL A 265 -5.59 4.17 -8.94
CA VAL A 265 -4.33 4.01 -8.20
C VAL A 265 -3.55 5.32 -8.27
N HIS A 266 -3.14 5.82 -7.12
CA HIS A 266 -2.43 7.09 -6.97
C HIS A 266 -1.17 6.89 -6.15
N THR A 267 -0.16 7.69 -6.44
CA THR A 267 1.04 7.78 -5.60
C THR A 267 0.93 9.04 -4.74
N TRP A 268 0.70 8.84 -3.46
CA TRP A 268 0.80 9.88 -2.45
C TRP A 268 2.24 10.17 -2.12
N VAL A 269 2.54 11.42 -1.90
CA VAL A 269 3.88 11.87 -1.54
C VAL A 269 3.78 12.76 -0.31
N LEU A 270 4.61 12.48 0.68
CA LEU A 270 4.86 13.39 1.80
C LEU A 270 6.23 14.04 1.61
N THR A 271 6.27 15.36 1.71
CA THR A 271 7.52 16.12 1.74
C THR A 271 7.69 16.79 3.10
N ALA A 272 8.94 16.83 3.56
CA ALA A 272 9.34 17.56 4.74
C ALA A 272 10.34 18.64 4.33
N GLN A 273 10.10 19.89 4.69
CA GLN A 273 10.93 21.02 4.32
C GLN A 273 11.20 21.91 5.53
N LEU A 274 12.45 22.27 5.71
CA LEU A 274 12.85 23.28 6.70
C LEU A 274 12.81 24.67 6.07
N GLU A 275 12.39 25.64 6.84
CA GLU A 275 12.35 27.04 6.38
C GLU A 275 13.76 27.52 5.98
N GLY A 276 13.89 28.04 4.74
CA GLY A 276 15.13 28.59 4.21
C GLY A 276 16.14 27.58 3.68
N GLU A 277 15.78 26.27 3.56
CA GLU A 277 16.65 25.24 2.98
C GLU A 277 16.12 24.69 1.66
N GLU A 278 17.05 24.39 0.74
CA GLU A 278 16.75 23.53 -0.42
C GLU A 278 16.49 22.11 0.08
N SER A 279 15.53 21.39 -0.54
CA SER A 279 15.14 20.03 -0.13
C SER A 279 16.24 19.00 -0.47
N PRO A 280 17.07 18.56 0.47
CA PRO A 280 18.08 17.53 0.24
C PRO A 280 17.45 16.13 0.11
N PRO A 281 18.22 15.09 -0.28
CA PRO A 281 17.75 13.71 -0.29
C PRO A 281 17.18 13.28 1.07
N GLY A 282 16.07 12.53 1.05
CA GLY A 282 15.42 12.02 2.27
C GLY A 282 14.27 12.90 2.79
N THR A 283 14.06 14.10 2.23
CA THR A 283 12.93 14.98 2.59
C THR A 283 11.62 14.60 1.91
N ARG A 284 11.60 13.54 1.14
CA ARG A 284 10.46 13.04 0.38
C ARG A 284 10.27 11.53 0.61
N ASP A 285 9.03 11.09 0.85
CA ASP A 285 8.63 9.68 0.88
C ASP A 285 7.34 9.51 0.07
N SER A 286 7.04 8.29 -0.37
CA SER A 286 5.89 8.02 -1.22
C SER A 286 5.21 6.72 -0.85
N LEU A 287 3.88 6.70 -1.03
CA LEU A 287 3.01 5.56 -0.84
C LEU A 287 2.08 5.41 -2.03
N ARG A 288 2.08 4.26 -2.66
CA ARG A 288 1.10 3.92 -3.68
C ARG A 288 -0.15 3.35 -3.02
N ALA A 289 -1.31 3.91 -3.33
CA ALA A 289 -2.59 3.51 -2.74
C ALA A 289 -3.72 3.59 -3.75
N ARG A 290 -4.78 2.81 -3.52
CA ARG A 290 -5.99 2.81 -4.33
C ARG A 290 -7.08 3.64 -3.66
N THR A 291 -7.78 4.44 -4.46
CA THR A 291 -9.03 5.10 -4.08
C THR A 291 -10.20 4.38 -4.78
N GLY A 292 -11.26 4.09 -4.04
CA GLY A 292 -12.41 3.34 -4.52
C GLY A 292 -12.11 1.85 -4.75
N LEU A 293 -13.08 1.14 -5.31
CA LEU A 293 -12.96 -0.31 -5.55
C LEU A 293 -11.99 -0.62 -6.68
N GLY A 294 -11.32 -1.78 -6.57
CA GLY A 294 -10.45 -2.32 -7.61
C GLY A 294 -11.19 -2.87 -8.82
N LEU A 295 -10.45 -3.59 -9.68
CA LEU A 295 -11.02 -4.23 -10.87
C LEU A 295 -11.91 -5.43 -10.52
N LEU A 296 -11.60 -6.12 -9.41
CA LEU A 296 -12.39 -7.24 -8.89
C LEU A 296 -13.05 -6.83 -7.59
N GLU A 297 -14.23 -7.36 -7.34
CA GLU A 297 -14.98 -7.21 -6.10
C GLU A 297 -15.42 -8.56 -5.55
N LEU A 298 -15.57 -8.63 -4.23
CA LEU A 298 -16.15 -9.77 -3.50
C LEU A 298 -17.66 -9.70 -3.64
N THR A 299 -18.32 -10.79 -4.00
CA THR A 299 -19.77 -10.85 -4.20
C THR A 299 -20.50 -11.78 -3.26
N GLU A 300 -19.87 -12.90 -2.88
CA GLU A 300 -20.45 -13.90 -1.99
C GLU A 300 -19.36 -14.55 -1.12
N ILE A 301 -19.68 -14.89 0.14
CA ILE A 301 -18.75 -15.49 1.12
C ILE A 301 -19.43 -16.64 1.83
N GLN A 302 -18.93 -17.87 1.66
CA GLN A 302 -19.31 -19.03 2.47
C GLN A 302 -18.24 -19.27 3.54
N PHE A 303 -18.51 -18.83 4.75
CA PHE A 303 -17.58 -18.89 5.88
C PHE A 303 -17.88 -20.02 6.87
N HIS A 304 -19.07 -20.61 6.80
CA HIS A 304 -19.51 -21.66 7.72
C HIS A 304 -20.27 -22.77 6.96
N PRO A 305 -19.59 -23.52 6.08
CA PRO A 305 -20.21 -24.58 5.30
C PRO A 305 -20.70 -25.72 6.20
N THR A 306 -21.82 -26.32 5.84
CA THR A 306 -22.39 -27.53 6.53
C THR A 306 -22.26 -28.77 5.69
N HIS A 307 -21.86 -28.64 4.43
CA HIS A 307 -21.60 -29.72 3.49
C HIS A 307 -20.10 -29.83 3.22
N ASP A 308 -19.70 -30.78 2.42
CA ASP A 308 -18.29 -31.06 2.14
C ASP A 308 -17.62 -30.06 1.19
N GLU A 309 -18.35 -29.03 0.69
CA GLU A 309 -17.83 -28.05 -0.27
C GLU A 309 -16.66 -27.22 0.29
N GLY A 310 -16.57 -27.08 1.62
CA GLY A 310 -15.61 -26.23 2.29
C GLY A 310 -15.95 -24.74 2.17
N GLU A 311 -15.08 -23.89 2.72
CA GLU A 311 -15.22 -22.44 2.62
C GLU A 311 -14.89 -21.97 1.20
N TRP A 312 -15.61 -20.95 0.73
CA TRP A 312 -15.35 -20.33 -0.57
C TRP A 312 -15.76 -18.86 -0.61
N ILE A 313 -15.17 -18.14 -1.56
CA ILE A 313 -15.44 -16.73 -1.81
C ILE A 313 -15.63 -16.52 -3.30
N GLU A 314 -16.68 -15.80 -3.69
CA GLU A 314 -16.94 -15.43 -5.06
C GLU A 314 -16.42 -14.01 -5.37
N LEU A 315 -15.87 -13.88 -6.57
CA LEU A 315 -15.35 -12.63 -7.15
C LEU A 315 -16.13 -12.28 -8.42
N ARG A 316 -16.31 -10.98 -8.67
CA ARG A 316 -16.77 -10.44 -9.95
C ARG A 316 -15.74 -9.52 -10.57
N ASN A 317 -15.50 -9.63 -11.85
CA ASN A 317 -14.80 -8.61 -12.63
C ASN A 317 -15.77 -7.47 -12.96
N ARG A 318 -15.63 -6.33 -12.28
CA ARG A 318 -16.44 -5.13 -12.50
C ARG A 318 -15.84 -4.16 -13.53
N SER A 319 -14.69 -4.50 -14.08
CA SER A 319 -14.03 -3.69 -15.10
C SER A 319 -14.61 -3.98 -16.50
N ARG A 320 -14.21 -3.20 -17.47
CA ARG A 320 -14.60 -3.37 -18.88
C ARG A 320 -13.64 -4.26 -19.68
N GLU A 321 -12.56 -4.69 -19.04
CA GLU A 321 -11.49 -5.49 -19.67
C GLU A 321 -11.35 -6.83 -18.93
N PRO A 322 -10.85 -7.88 -19.59
CA PRO A 322 -10.50 -9.12 -18.90
C PRO A 322 -9.43 -8.89 -17.85
N VAL A 323 -9.55 -9.57 -16.70
CA VAL A 323 -8.59 -9.49 -15.59
C VAL A 323 -7.98 -10.85 -15.34
N ALA A 324 -6.64 -10.95 -15.46
CA ALA A 324 -5.91 -12.15 -15.11
C ALA A 324 -5.92 -12.35 -13.58
N LEU A 325 -6.39 -13.51 -13.10
CA LEU A 325 -6.46 -13.81 -11.66
C LEU A 325 -5.12 -14.30 -11.07
N SER A 326 -4.14 -14.64 -11.89
CA SER A 326 -2.84 -15.11 -11.41
C SER A 326 -2.16 -14.06 -10.53
N GLY A 327 -1.74 -14.49 -9.33
CA GLY A 327 -1.02 -13.61 -8.40
C GLY A 327 -1.89 -12.73 -7.51
N TRP A 328 -3.22 -12.70 -7.73
CA TRP A 328 -4.12 -12.04 -6.79
C TRP A 328 -4.10 -12.75 -5.43
N THR A 329 -4.27 -11.98 -4.38
CA THR A 329 -4.19 -12.50 -3.00
C THR A 329 -5.44 -12.18 -2.22
N LEU A 330 -5.82 -13.12 -1.36
CA LEU A 330 -6.86 -12.94 -0.36
C LEU A 330 -6.25 -13.12 1.03
N ARG A 331 -6.46 -12.17 1.90
CA ARG A 331 -5.95 -12.19 3.28
C ARG A 331 -7.11 -12.11 4.25
N ASP A 332 -7.09 -12.93 5.31
CA ASP A 332 -8.01 -12.85 6.44
C ASP A 332 -7.52 -11.87 7.52
N ARG A 333 -8.31 -11.72 8.57
CA ARG A 333 -8.00 -10.88 9.72
C ARG A 333 -6.79 -11.39 10.53
N SER A 334 -6.50 -12.68 10.50
CA SER A 334 -5.33 -13.28 11.18
C SER A 334 -4.01 -12.94 10.47
N GLY A 335 -4.08 -12.44 9.25
CA GLY A 335 -2.93 -12.13 8.39
C GLY A 335 -2.52 -13.27 7.47
N THR A 336 -3.20 -14.41 7.49
CA THR A 336 -2.98 -15.50 6.54
C THR A 336 -3.33 -15.03 5.14
N ARG A 337 -2.39 -15.15 4.20
CA ARG A 337 -2.53 -14.69 2.83
C ARG A 337 -2.46 -15.86 1.86
N GLY A 338 -3.56 -16.13 1.18
CA GLY A 338 -3.62 -17.09 0.07
C GLY A 338 -3.33 -16.41 -1.27
N ILE A 339 -2.74 -17.15 -2.20
CA ILE A 339 -2.38 -16.65 -3.54
C ILE A 339 -3.11 -17.46 -4.59
N ALA A 340 -3.80 -16.79 -5.53
CA ALA A 340 -4.44 -17.43 -6.67
C ALA A 340 -3.38 -17.93 -7.66
N ARG A 341 -3.37 -19.23 -7.91
CA ARG A 341 -2.48 -19.89 -8.87
C ARG A 341 -3.32 -20.45 -10.01
N THR A 342 -3.53 -19.65 -11.03
CA THR A 342 -4.38 -19.98 -12.17
C THR A 342 -3.92 -19.24 -13.41
N THR A 343 -4.31 -19.72 -14.58
CA THR A 343 -4.20 -19.02 -15.86
C THR A 343 -5.53 -18.38 -16.29
N LEU A 344 -6.53 -18.37 -15.39
CA LEU A 344 -7.85 -17.81 -15.69
C LEU A 344 -7.76 -16.31 -15.92
N GLU A 345 -8.26 -15.87 -17.07
CA GLU A 345 -8.63 -14.49 -17.35
C GLU A 345 -10.15 -14.35 -17.18
N LEU A 346 -10.54 -13.52 -16.25
CA LEU A 346 -11.95 -13.29 -15.94
C LEU A 346 -12.49 -12.19 -16.84
N ALA A 347 -13.39 -12.53 -17.76
CA ALA A 347 -13.99 -11.55 -18.66
C ALA A 347 -14.82 -10.50 -17.89
N PRO A 348 -15.12 -9.32 -18.50
CA PRO A 348 -15.99 -8.31 -17.90
C PRO A 348 -17.30 -8.90 -17.38
N GLU A 349 -17.75 -8.44 -16.21
CA GLU A 349 -18.97 -8.87 -15.50
C GLU A 349 -19.02 -10.37 -15.14
N SER A 350 -17.97 -11.14 -15.44
CA SER A 350 -17.90 -12.57 -15.12
C SER A 350 -17.53 -12.81 -13.67
N LEU A 351 -17.94 -13.98 -13.16
CA LEU A 351 -17.72 -14.46 -11.79
C LEU A 351 -16.65 -15.56 -11.78
N ALA A 352 -15.91 -15.64 -10.68
CA ALA A 352 -15.02 -16.76 -10.35
C ALA A 352 -15.15 -17.09 -8.87
N VAL A 353 -14.95 -18.33 -8.49
CA VAL A 353 -15.00 -18.77 -7.09
C VAL A 353 -13.61 -19.20 -6.64
N LEU A 354 -13.14 -18.58 -5.57
CA LEU A 354 -11.94 -19.00 -4.84
C LEU A 354 -12.34 -20.05 -3.80
N VAL A 355 -11.61 -21.15 -3.76
CA VAL A 355 -11.95 -22.30 -2.91
C VAL A 355 -10.72 -22.85 -2.20
N GLN A 356 -10.96 -23.46 -1.03
CA GLN A 356 -9.97 -24.27 -0.34
C GLN A 356 -9.77 -25.62 -1.06
N HIS A 357 -10.89 -26.31 -1.38
CA HIS A 357 -10.92 -27.66 -1.95
C HIS A 357 -11.75 -27.70 -3.23
N ARG A 358 -11.08 -27.62 -4.38
CA ARG A 358 -11.74 -27.55 -5.68
C ARG A 358 -12.64 -28.75 -5.97
N ASP A 359 -12.18 -29.95 -5.66
CA ASP A 359 -12.92 -31.20 -5.97
C ASP A 359 -14.20 -31.32 -5.14
N LEU A 360 -14.15 -30.86 -3.88
CA LEU A 360 -15.31 -30.82 -3.00
C LEU A 360 -16.35 -29.81 -3.49
N MET A 361 -15.90 -28.62 -3.91
CA MET A 361 -16.78 -27.62 -4.49
C MET A 361 -17.49 -28.12 -5.76
N ILE A 362 -16.75 -28.76 -6.65
CA ILE A 362 -17.31 -29.32 -7.90
C ILE A 362 -18.31 -30.47 -7.59
N ALA A 363 -18.02 -31.26 -6.57
CA ALA A 363 -18.95 -32.35 -6.15
C ALA A 363 -20.24 -31.78 -5.56
N ALA A 364 -20.16 -30.73 -4.76
CA ALA A 364 -21.33 -30.07 -4.15
C ALA A 364 -22.19 -29.32 -5.19
N PHE A 365 -21.55 -28.76 -6.23
CA PHE A 365 -22.20 -27.98 -7.29
C PHE A 365 -21.91 -28.58 -8.68
N PRO A 366 -22.54 -29.69 -9.08
CA PRO A 366 -22.17 -30.40 -10.31
C PRO A 366 -22.39 -29.64 -11.62
N VAL A 367 -23.16 -28.55 -11.59
CA VAL A 367 -23.47 -27.72 -12.77
C VAL A 367 -22.54 -26.51 -12.91
N LEU A 368 -21.56 -26.34 -12.01
CA LEU A 368 -20.61 -25.21 -12.09
C LEU A 368 -19.72 -25.30 -13.32
N ASP A 369 -19.42 -24.15 -13.88
CA ASP A 369 -18.32 -23.99 -14.82
C ASP A 369 -16.98 -24.17 -14.09
N THR A 370 -16.45 -25.39 -14.14
CA THR A 370 -15.24 -25.76 -13.40
C THR A 370 -14.00 -24.95 -13.80
N SER A 371 -14.00 -24.31 -14.98
CA SER A 371 -12.91 -23.44 -15.42
C SER A 371 -12.78 -22.16 -14.59
N ARG A 372 -13.86 -21.78 -13.89
CA ARG A 372 -13.93 -20.58 -13.02
C ARG A 372 -13.79 -20.88 -11.53
N VAL A 373 -13.51 -22.13 -11.17
CA VAL A 373 -13.23 -22.55 -9.79
C VAL A 373 -11.73 -22.56 -9.58
N VAL A 374 -11.23 -21.66 -8.75
CA VAL A 374 -9.80 -21.39 -8.53
C VAL A 374 -9.39 -21.79 -7.11
N THR A 375 -8.39 -22.66 -6.99
CA THR A 375 -7.83 -23.00 -5.67
C THR A 375 -6.93 -21.88 -5.19
N LEU A 376 -7.12 -21.47 -3.93
CA LEU A 376 -6.27 -20.52 -3.22
C LEU A 376 -5.38 -21.26 -2.22
N SER A 377 -4.08 -20.95 -2.16
CA SER A 377 -3.15 -21.62 -1.24
C SER A 377 -2.08 -20.67 -0.70
N PRO A 378 -1.84 -20.67 0.64
CA PRO A 378 -2.68 -21.33 1.65
C PRO A 378 -4.08 -20.72 1.68
N TRP A 379 -5.07 -21.45 2.20
CA TRP A 379 -6.41 -20.91 2.40
C TRP A 379 -6.44 -20.07 3.70
N PRO A 380 -6.90 -18.81 3.66
CA PRO A 380 -7.19 -18.06 4.86
C PRO A 380 -8.48 -18.59 5.49
N SER A 381 -8.38 -19.21 6.67
CA SER A 381 -9.55 -19.79 7.36
C SER A 381 -10.50 -18.68 7.80
N LEU A 382 -11.74 -18.77 7.34
CA LEU A 382 -12.78 -17.80 7.65
C LEU A 382 -13.40 -18.08 9.02
N ASN A 383 -13.48 -17.08 9.88
CA ASN A 383 -14.05 -17.24 11.21
C ASN A 383 -15.59 -17.28 11.14
N ASN A 384 -16.18 -18.16 11.94
CA ASN A 384 -17.62 -18.39 12.01
C ASN A 384 -18.27 -17.93 13.32
N SER A 385 -17.56 -17.12 14.11
CA SER A 385 -18.06 -16.56 15.37
C SER A 385 -17.55 -15.13 15.54
N ASP A 386 -18.45 -14.26 15.99
CA ASP A 386 -18.12 -12.85 16.23
C ASP A 386 -17.21 -12.67 17.44
N ASP A 387 -16.32 -11.71 17.36
CA ASP A 387 -15.56 -11.19 18.50
C ASP A 387 -16.40 -10.21 19.36
N SER A 388 -15.78 -9.63 20.38
CA SER A 388 -16.42 -8.64 21.24
C SER A 388 -16.85 -7.34 20.52
N GLY A 389 -16.35 -7.11 19.31
CA GLY A 389 -16.72 -5.99 18.43
C GLY A 389 -17.85 -6.33 17.46
N GLY A 390 -18.38 -7.56 17.48
CA GLY A 390 -19.44 -7.99 16.57
C GLY A 390 -18.96 -8.28 15.14
N ILE A 391 -17.69 -8.60 14.96
CA ILE A 391 -17.10 -8.96 13.68
C ILE A 391 -16.53 -10.38 13.77
N ALA A 392 -17.00 -11.28 12.89
CA ALA A 392 -16.46 -12.64 12.79
C ALA A 392 -15.11 -12.61 12.09
N ASP A 393 -15.05 -12.03 10.90
CA ASP A 393 -13.81 -11.90 10.15
C ASP A 393 -13.81 -10.66 9.25
N ALA A 394 -12.61 -10.38 8.70
CA ALA A 394 -12.42 -9.39 7.67
C ALA A 394 -11.45 -9.95 6.62
N VAL A 395 -11.90 -10.02 5.38
CA VAL A 395 -11.10 -10.47 4.24
C VAL A 395 -10.75 -9.30 3.34
N GLU A 396 -9.52 -9.27 2.85
CA GLU A 396 -8.99 -8.27 1.92
C GLU A 396 -8.52 -8.96 0.65
N LEU A 397 -9.08 -8.53 -0.47
CA LEU A 397 -8.65 -8.91 -1.80
C LEU A 397 -7.64 -7.88 -2.30
N SER A 398 -6.44 -8.32 -2.67
CA SER A 398 -5.41 -7.43 -3.21
C SER A 398 -4.95 -7.90 -4.59
N ASP A 399 -4.58 -6.94 -5.43
CA ASP A 399 -4.06 -7.19 -6.78
C ASP A 399 -2.60 -7.69 -6.76
N THR A 400 -2.01 -7.88 -7.94
CA THR A 400 -0.63 -8.37 -8.11
C THR A 400 0.44 -7.40 -7.62
N GLU A 401 0.08 -6.15 -7.40
CA GLU A 401 0.95 -5.11 -6.82
C GLU A 401 0.75 -4.98 -5.30
N ALA A 402 -0.01 -5.89 -4.70
CA ALA A 402 -0.39 -5.89 -3.29
C ALA A 402 -1.23 -4.66 -2.87
N LEU A 403 -1.89 -3.99 -3.82
CA LEU A 403 -2.81 -2.92 -3.50
C LEU A 403 -4.20 -3.50 -3.20
N PRO A 404 -4.86 -3.08 -2.12
CA PRO A 404 -6.22 -3.47 -1.83
C PRO A 404 -7.15 -3.17 -3.00
N ALA A 405 -7.93 -4.15 -3.43
CA ALA A 405 -8.92 -4.01 -4.49
C ALA A 405 -10.33 -3.99 -3.94
N ASP A 406 -10.56 -4.79 -2.90
CA ASP A 406 -11.83 -4.85 -2.17
C ASP A 406 -11.63 -5.48 -0.79
N HIS A 407 -12.57 -5.25 0.11
CA HIS A 407 -12.57 -5.85 1.44
C HIS A 407 -13.99 -6.15 1.91
N ALA A 408 -14.10 -7.12 2.80
CA ALA A 408 -15.35 -7.49 3.46
C ALA A 408 -15.09 -7.71 4.95
N ALA A 409 -15.77 -6.95 5.80
CA ALA A 409 -15.89 -7.26 7.21
C ALA A 409 -17.32 -7.75 7.45
N TYR A 410 -17.47 -8.91 8.08
CA TYR A 410 -18.78 -9.53 8.28
C TYR A 410 -18.98 -10.03 9.70
N SER A 411 -20.27 -10.14 10.09
CA SER A 411 -20.73 -10.76 11.33
C SER A 411 -21.35 -12.11 11.04
N ALA A 412 -21.10 -13.08 11.89
CA ALA A 412 -21.75 -14.38 11.86
C ALA A 412 -23.11 -14.37 12.58
N ALA A 413 -23.42 -13.31 13.34
CA ALA A 413 -24.63 -13.22 14.14
C ALA A 413 -25.89 -13.30 13.27
N GLY A 414 -26.76 -14.24 13.58
CA GLY A 414 -28.03 -14.44 12.88
C GLY A 414 -27.91 -15.08 11.49
N VAL A 415 -26.72 -15.51 11.07
CA VAL A 415 -26.51 -16.26 9.83
C VAL A 415 -26.54 -17.75 10.15
N PRO A 416 -27.51 -18.54 9.60
CA PRO A 416 -27.52 -19.97 9.82
C PRO A 416 -26.30 -20.67 9.22
N SER A 417 -25.81 -21.73 9.87
CA SER A 417 -24.77 -22.59 9.31
C SER A 417 -25.16 -23.08 7.91
N GLY A 418 -24.23 -23.07 6.98
CA GLY A 418 -24.44 -23.46 5.59
C GLY A 418 -24.95 -22.35 4.68
N VAL A 419 -25.41 -21.23 5.23
CA VAL A 419 -25.90 -20.09 4.44
C VAL A 419 -24.75 -19.10 4.22
N PRO A 420 -24.38 -18.82 2.96
CA PRO A 420 -23.35 -17.82 2.68
C PRO A 420 -23.87 -16.39 2.86
N LEU A 421 -22.98 -15.44 2.72
CA LEU A 421 -23.28 -14.01 2.76
C LEU A 421 -23.24 -13.44 1.35
N ASP A 422 -24.30 -12.74 0.95
CA ASP A 422 -24.34 -11.91 -0.25
C ASP A 422 -23.93 -10.48 0.05
N ARG A 423 -23.24 -9.83 -0.88
CA ARG A 423 -23.01 -8.41 -0.84
C ARG A 423 -24.28 -7.63 -1.13
N GLY A 424 -24.75 -6.91 -0.14
CA GLY A 424 -25.88 -5.98 -0.27
C GLY A 424 -25.45 -4.60 -0.82
N SER A 425 -26.36 -3.66 -0.84
CA SER A 425 -26.04 -2.28 -1.17
C SER A 425 -25.21 -1.61 -0.07
N GLY A 426 -24.16 -0.87 -0.44
CA GLY A 426 -23.35 -0.07 0.48
C GLY A 426 -22.47 -0.92 1.41
N ASP A 427 -21.80 -1.91 0.86
CA ASP A 427 -20.82 -2.78 1.54
C ASP A 427 -21.36 -3.57 2.75
N LYS A 428 -22.67 -3.72 2.83
CA LYS A 428 -23.30 -4.54 3.86
C LYS A 428 -23.42 -5.97 3.40
N TRP A 429 -22.91 -6.88 4.19
CA TRP A 429 -23.06 -8.32 4.00
C TRP A 429 -24.31 -8.83 4.71
N ARG A 430 -25.04 -9.71 4.08
CA ARG A 430 -26.29 -10.30 4.60
C ARG A 430 -26.38 -11.76 4.22
N ALA A 431 -27.09 -12.55 5.02
CA ALA A 431 -27.38 -13.93 4.67
C ALA A 431 -27.99 -14.02 3.25
N ALA A 432 -27.47 -14.91 2.43
CA ALA A 432 -27.95 -15.15 1.07
C ALA A 432 -29.41 -15.59 1.07
N LEU A 433 -30.15 -15.20 0.04
CA LEU A 433 -31.54 -15.62 -0.13
C LEU A 433 -31.65 -17.10 -0.54
N ASP A 434 -30.64 -17.59 -1.28
CA ASP A 434 -30.48 -19.01 -1.54
C ASP A 434 -29.66 -19.64 -0.41
N PRO A 435 -30.19 -20.60 0.36
CA PRO A 435 -29.45 -21.20 1.46
C PRO A 435 -28.19 -21.97 1.05
N LEU A 436 -28.05 -22.33 -0.21
CA LEU A 436 -26.85 -22.98 -0.75
C LEU A 436 -25.88 -21.97 -1.39
N GLY A 437 -26.29 -20.70 -1.50
CA GLY A 437 -25.59 -19.71 -2.27
C GLY A 437 -25.83 -19.82 -3.77
N THR A 438 -25.21 -18.89 -4.49
CA THR A 438 -25.34 -18.81 -5.94
C THR A 438 -23.98 -18.76 -6.65
N PRO A 439 -23.05 -19.70 -6.34
CA PRO A 439 -21.70 -19.64 -6.90
C PRO A 439 -21.73 -19.64 -8.44
N LEU A 440 -21.04 -18.67 -9.04
CA LEU A 440 -20.99 -18.38 -10.49
C LEU A 440 -22.33 -17.94 -11.09
N ALA A 441 -23.33 -17.60 -10.28
CA ALA A 441 -24.58 -17.01 -10.72
C ALA A 441 -24.75 -15.66 -10.00
N SER A 442 -25.34 -14.68 -10.68
CA SER A 442 -25.68 -13.44 -9.99
C SER A 442 -26.56 -13.74 -8.80
N PRO A 443 -26.29 -13.17 -7.59
CA PRO A 443 -27.17 -13.31 -6.45
C PRO A 443 -28.60 -13.04 -6.90
N LEU A 444 -29.53 -13.89 -6.49
CA LEU A 444 -30.93 -13.71 -6.80
C LEU A 444 -31.33 -12.34 -6.29
N LYS A 445 -31.28 -11.32 -7.15
CA LYS A 445 -32.02 -10.11 -6.88
C LYS A 445 -33.45 -10.60 -6.68
N PRO A 446 -34.13 -10.25 -5.57
CA PRO A 446 -35.56 -10.43 -5.56
C PRO A 446 -36.02 -9.74 -6.85
N ARG A 447 -36.37 -10.54 -7.86
CA ARG A 447 -37.09 -10.00 -9.00
C ARG A 447 -38.25 -9.29 -8.33
N SER A 448 -38.33 -7.97 -8.44
CA SER A 448 -39.55 -7.26 -8.21
C SER A 448 -40.50 -7.68 -9.32
N ILE A 449 -40.96 -8.92 -9.19
CA ILE A 449 -42.11 -9.38 -9.93
C ILE A 449 -43.20 -8.56 -9.28
N SER A 450 -43.77 -7.63 -10.03
CA SER A 450 -44.79 -6.71 -9.56
C SER A 450 -46.01 -7.53 -9.13
N GLY A 451 -45.98 -7.93 -7.90
CA GLY A 451 -47.13 -8.46 -7.19
C GLY A 451 -47.51 -7.47 -6.08
N SER A 452 -48.76 -7.37 -5.77
CA SER A 452 -49.25 -6.58 -4.65
C SER A 452 -49.89 -7.49 -3.59
N PHE A 453 -49.63 -7.13 -2.35
CA PHE A 453 -50.29 -7.68 -1.18
C PHE A 453 -50.84 -6.50 -0.35
N ALA A 454 -52.09 -6.56 0.00
CA ALA A 454 -52.75 -5.55 0.81
C ALA A 454 -53.53 -6.20 1.98
N LEU A 455 -53.29 -5.68 3.18
CA LEU A 455 -54.13 -5.98 4.34
C LEU A 455 -55.29 -4.96 4.38
N LEU A 456 -56.48 -5.44 4.14
CA LEU A 456 -57.66 -4.58 3.99
C LEU A 456 -58.16 -3.99 5.32
N ALA A 457 -57.86 -4.64 6.45
CA ALA A 457 -58.15 -4.13 7.78
C ALA A 457 -56.88 -4.25 8.68
N PRO A 458 -56.00 -3.21 8.63
CA PRO A 458 -54.75 -3.25 9.40
C PRO A 458 -54.90 -2.97 10.89
N ARG A 459 -56.11 -2.63 11.34
CA ARG A 459 -56.48 -2.45 12.75
C ARG A 459 -57.71 -3.24 13.09
N LEU A 460 -57.60 -4.06 14.13
CA LEU A 460 -58.69 -4.91 14.63
C LEU A 460 -58.91 -4.62 16.12
N ARG A 461 -60.13 -4.89 16.61
CA ARG A 461 -60.41 -4.95 18.04
C ARG A 461 -60.05 -6.36 18.54
N ALA A 462 -59.61 -6.47 19.79
CA ALA A 462 -59.44 -7.78 20.40
C ALA A 462 -60.71 -8.62 20.33
N GLY A 463 -60.55 -9.90 19.96
CA GLY A 463 -61.68 -10.80 19.74
C GLY A 463 -62.27 -10.74 18.32
N THR A 464 -61.77 -9.92 17.41
CA THR A 464 -62.10 -10.01 15.98
C THR A 464 -61.59 -11.35 15.44
N ALA A 465 -62.47 -12.14 14.83
CA ALA A 465 -62.18 -13.52 14.43
C ALA A 465 -61.26 -13.59 13.19
N SER A 466 -61.29 -12.59 12.32
CA SER A 466 -60.50 -12.57 11.07
C SER A 466 -60.20 -11.16 10.58
N THR A 467 -59.15 -11.07 9.76
CA THR A 467 -58.85 -9.92 8.89
C THR A 467 -58.85 -10.36 7.44
N ARG A 468 -59.00 -9.42 6.50
CA ARG A 468 -59.04 -9.75 5.07
C ARG A 468 -57.77 -9.26 4.39
N VAL A 469 -57.20 -10.13 3.54
CA VAL A 469 -56.08 -9.83 2.67
C VAL A 469 -56.49 -9.97 1.22
N ALA A 470 -55.91 -9.13 0.38
CA ALA A 470 -56.02 -9.18 -1.08
C ALA A 470 -54.62 -9.28 -1.70
N TRP A 471 -54.52 -9.95 -2.83
CA TRP A 471 -53.27 -10.08 -3.59
C TRP A 471 -53.55 -9.97 -5.08
N ALA A 472 -52.53 -9.47 -5.80
CA ALA A 472 -52.41 -9.57 -7.24
C ALA A 472 -50.97 -10.06 -7.55
N LEU A 473 -50.86 -11.24 -8.16
CA LEU A 473 -49.58 -11.89 -8.44
C LEU A 473 -49.35 -11.96 -9.96
N PRO A 474 -48.13 -12.00 -10.42
CA PRO A 474 -47.79 -12.02 -11.84
C PRO A 474 -48.08 -13.39 -12.51
N TRP A 475 -48.47 -14.36 -11.73
CA TRP A 475 -48.78 -15.74 -12.17
C TRP A 475 -50.28 -15.99 -12.11
N SER A 476 -50.79 -16.82 -13.02
CA SER A 476 -52.21 -17.24 -12.99
C SER A 476 -52.54 -18.12 -11.80
N GLU A 477 -51.54 -18.91 -11.34
CA GLU A 477 -51.63 -19.82 -10.20
C GLU A 477 -50.37 -19.74 -9.36
N ALA A 478 -50.52 -19.71 -8.04
CA ALA A 478 -49.41 -19.58 -7.09
C ALA A 478 -49.71 -20.34 -5.79
N ARG A 479 -48.69 -20.58 -5.00
CA ARG A 479 -48.81 -20.95 -3.59
C ARG A 479 -48.48 -19.76 -2.74
N ILE A 480 -49.32 -19.46 -1.76
CA ILE A 480 -49.09 -18.37 -0.81
C ILE A 480 -49.00 -18.89 0.60
N ARG A 481 -48.19 -18.19 1.39
CA ARG A 481 -48.01 -18.37 2.84
C ARG A 481 -48.04 -17.01 3.52
N ILE A 482 -48.67 -16.96 4.70
CA ILE A 482 -48.74 -15.76 5.52
C ILE A 482 -48.47 -16.13 6.97
N ASP A 483 -47.38 -15.59 7.51
CA ASP A 483 -46.97 -15.76 8.90
C ASP A 483 -47.07 -14.42 9.66
N ALA A 484 -47.40 -14.50 10.94
CA ALA A 484 -47.39 -13.34 11.84
C ALA A 484 -46.18 -13.42 12.76
N TYR A 485 -45.47 -12.29 12.88
CA TYR A 485 -44.32 -12.10 13.75
C TYR A 485 -44.61 -10.99 14.76
N ASP A 486 -44.08 -11.11 15.96
CA ASP A 486 -44.09 -10.00 16.93
C ASP A 486 -43.01 -8.94 16.60
N LEU A 487 -42.92 -7.89 17.45
CA LEU A 487 -41.93 -6.83 17.27
C LEU A 487 -40.50 -7.25 17.60
N MET A 488 -40.31 -8.42 18.21
CA MET A 488 -38.98 -9.00 18.49
C MET A 488 -38.48 -9.84 17.30
N GLY A 489 -39.35 -10.10 16.31
CA GLY A 489 -39.06 -10.91 15.14
C GLY A 489 -39.38 -12.39 15.33
N ASP A 490 -40.00 -12.76 16.44
CA ASP A 490 -40.43 -14.14 16.69
C ASP A 490 -41.72 -14.45 15.94
N ARG A 491 -41.76 -15.61 15.27
CA ARG A 491 -42.96 -16.10 14.59
C ARG A 491 -43.98 -16.55 15.62
N VAL A 492 -45.11 -15.83 15.70
CA VAL A 492 -46.16 -16.10 16.70
C VAL A 492 -47.33 -16.95 16.16
N ALA A 493 -47.57 -16.91 14.83
CA ALA A 493 -48.63 -17.73 14.22
C ALA A 493 -48.42 -17.93 12.71
N ALA A 494 -48.84 -19.07 12.18
CA ALA A 494 -49.11 -19.24 10.76
C ALA A 494 -50.57 -18.91 10.50
N LEU A 495 -50.82 -17.82 9.81
CA LEU A 495 -52.19 -17.38 9.48
C LEU A 495 -52.72 -18.07 8.23
N LEU A 496 -51.83 -18.41 7.30
CA LEU A 496 -52.12 -19.19 6.11
C LEU A 496 -50.88 -20.05 5.79
N GLY A 497 -51.02 -21.36 5.80
CA GLY A 497 -50.01 -22.29 5.32
C GLY A 497 -49.98 -22.33 3.79
N ASP A 498 -48.96 -23.01 3.22
CA ASP A 498 -48.81 -23.16 1.77
C ASP A 498 -50.14 -23.53 1.08
N THR A 499 -50.80 -22.56 0.52
CA THR A 499 -52.12 -22.70 -0.06
C THR A 499 -52.08 -22.32 -1.54
N GLU A 500 -52.65 -23.14 -2.39
CA GLU A 500 -52.84 -22.88 -3.81
C GLU A 500 -53.92 -21.82 -4.01
N VAL A 501 -53.58 -20.80 -4.81
CA VAL A 501 -54.48 -19.65 -5.09
C VAL A 501 -54.34 -19.23 -6.55
N ALA A 502 -55.42 -18.60 -7.06
CA ALA A 502 -55.34 -17.86 -8.33
C ALA A 502 -54.43 -16.61 -8.18
N GLY A 503 -53.90 -16.13 -9.27
CA GLY A 503 -53.03 -14.95 -9.29
C GLY A 503 -53.65 -13.68 -8.72
N HIS A 504 -54.96 -13.59 -8.65
CA HIS A 504 -55.69 -12.49 -8.01
C HIS A 504 -56.69 -13.11 -7.03
N GLY A 505 -56.86 -12.51 -5.88
CA GLY A 505 -57.82 -13.00 -4.91
C GLY A 505 -57.86 -12.20 -3.61
N GLU A 506 -58.86 -12.56 -2.82
CA GLU A 506 -59.02 -12.09 -1.45
C GLU A 506 -59.32 -13.29 -0.55
N ARG A 507 -58.90 -13.20 0.72
CA ARG A 507 -59.16 -14.22 1.71
C ARG A 507 -59.23 -13.68 3.11
N ASP A 508 -60.10 -14.24 3.93
CA ASP A 508 -60.14 -13.96 5.35
C ASP A 508 -59.06 -14.80 6.06
N LEU A 509 -58.20 -14.13 6.83
CA LEU A 509 -57.20 -14.74 7.69
C LEU A 509 -57.72 -14.83 9.12
N ALA A 510 -57.72 -16.02 9.71
CA ALA A 510 -58.09 -16.18 11.11
C ALA A 510 -57.04 -15.52 12.04
N THR A 511 -57.50 -14.59 12.86
CA THR A 511 -56.64 -13.82 13.79
C THR A 511 -56.93 -14.18 15.25
N ALA A 512 -57.81 -15.12 15.51
CA ALA A 512 -58.23 -15.51 16.86
C ALA A 512 -57.07 -16.00 17.75
N ALA A 513 -55.96 -16.51 17.15
CA ALA A 513 -54.76 -16.94 17.87
C ALA A 513 -53.85 -15.76 18.28
N LEU A 514 -54.09 -14.54 17.79
CA LEU A 514 -53.30 -13.36 18.08
C LEU A 514 -53.94 -12.57 19.23
N GLY A 515 -53.20 -12.31 20.28
CA GLY A 515 -53.59 -11.39 21.36
C GLY A 515 -53.59 -9.92 20.95
N ALA A 516 -53.94 -9.05 21.89
CA ALA A 516 -53.76 -7.62 21.67
C ALA A 516 -52.26 -7.30 21.51
N GLY A 517 -51.89 -6.56 20.45
CA GLY A 517 -50.51 -6.25 20.14
C GLY A 517 -50.29 -5.72 18.73
N PHE A 518 -49.02 -5.53 18.40
CA PHE A 518 -48.55 -5.21 17.06
C PHE A 518 -47.88 -6.40 16.45
N TYR A 519 -48.22 -6.70 15.22
CA TYR A 519 -47.70 -7.84 14.46
C TYR A 519 -47.21 -7.42 13.08
N VAL A 520 -46.17 -8.03 12.59
CA VAL A 520 -45.74 -7.92 11.19
C VAL A 520 -46.24 -9.19 10.48
N LEU A 521 -47.12 -9.04 9.51
CA LEU A 521 -47.54 -10.13 8.64
C LEU A 521 -46.55 -10.21 7.47
N ALA A 522 -45.87 -11.35 7.35
CA ALA A 522 -45.03 -11.67 6.21
C ALA A 522 -45.81 -12.51 5.22
N PHE A 523 -45.97 -12.01 4.01
CA PHE A 523 -46.58 -12.65 2.87
C PHE A 523 -45.51 -13.19 1.95
N GLU A 524 -45.59 -14.41 1.55
CA GLU A 524 -44.76 -15.06 0.55
C GLU A 524 -45.64 -15.77 -0.48
N ALA A 525 -45.35 -15.55 -1.77
CA ALA A 525 -46.00 -16.23 -2.88
C ALA A 525 -44.97 -16.83 -3.83
N ARG A 526 -45.23 -18.04 -4.30
CA ARG A 526 -44.38 -18.74 -5.28
C ARG A 526 -45.25 -19.27 -6.43
N PRO A 527 -44.79 -19.29 -7.69
CA PRO A 527 -45.53 -19.90 -8.77
C PRO A 527 -45.69 -21.41 -8.53
N GLN A 528 -46.77 -21.99 -9.06
CA GLN A 528 -46.98 -23.45 -9.02
C GLN A 528 -45.98 -24.20 -9.91
N ALA A 529 -45.49 -23.53 -10.98
CA ALA A 529 -44.46 -24.05 -11.87
C ALA A 529 -43.52 -22.90 -12.26
N GLY A 530 -42.20 -23.19 -12.26
CA GLY A 530 -41.16 -22.17 -12.56
C GLY A 530 -40.48 -21.62 -11.31
N SER A 531 -39.64 -20.61 -11.49
CA SER A 531 -38.88 -19.98 -10.42
C SER A 531 -39.33 -18.53 -10.16
N GLY A 532 -39.15 -18.04 -8.95
CA GLY A 532 -39.44 -16.71 -8.49
C GLY A 532 -40.35 -16.68 -7.27
N SER A 533 -40.27 -15.63 -6.48
CA SER A 533 -41.15 -15.39 -5.34
C SER A 533 -41.57 -13.94 -5.28
N VAL A 534 -42.76 -13.69 -4.73
CA VAL A 534 -43.21 -12.35 -4.31
C VAL A 534 -43.28 -12.36 -2.80
N THR A 535 -42.58 -11.44 -2.16
CA THR A 535 -42.64 -11.24 -0.71
C THR A 535 -43.13 -9.84 -0.41
N ALA A 536 -43.94 -9.70 0.61
CA ALA A 536 -44.42 -8.42 1.11
C ALA A 536 -44.66 -8.50 2.62
N THR A 537 -44.63 -7.37 3.29
CA THR A 537 -44.94 -7.26 4.71
C THR A 537 -46.01 -6.23 4.93
N SER A 538 -46.86 -6.41 5.93
CA SER A 538 -47.87 -5.44 6.36
C SER A 538 -47.97 -5.47 7.89
N THR A 539 -48.26 -4.35 8.50
CA THR A 539 -48.44 -4.28 9.96
C THR A 539 -49.93 -4.49 10.32
N LEU A 540 -50.17 -5.40 11.27
CA LEU A 540 -51.47 -5.60 11.87
C LEU A 540 -51.43 -5.16 13.34
N ARG A 541 -52.37 -4.28 13.73
CA ARG A 541 -52.57 -3.87 15.11
C ARG A 541 -53.87 -4.46 15.65
N ILE A 542 -53.79 -5.21 16.75
CA ILE A 542 -54.96 -5.69 17.50
C ILE A 542 -55.09 -4.86 18.80
N GLU A 543 -56.13 -4.04 18.89
CA GLU A 543 -56.38 -3.19 20.04
C GLU A 543 -57.09 -3.96 21.16
N GLY A 544 -56.50 -3.92 22.38
CA GLY A 544 -57.16 -4.50 23.57
C GLY A 544 -58.47 -3.82 23.90
N TYR A 545 -59.34 -4.50 24.63
CA TYR A 545 -60.50 -3.84 25.23
C TYR A 545 -59.95 -2.79 26.20
N ALA A 546 -60.35 -1.53 26.00
CA ALA A 546 -60.24 -0.55 27.09
C ALA A 546 -61.09 -1.02 28.26
N PRO A 547 -60.59 -1.04 29.50
CA PRO A 547 -61.38 -1.44 30.67
C PRO A 547 -62.57 -0.55 30.89
#